data_c49640294a9c00b364e1aec61016e0cc
#
_entry.id   c49640294a9c00b364e1aec61016e0cc
#
_cell.length_a   1.000
_cell.length_b   1.000
_cell.length_c   1.000
_cell.angle_alpha   90.00
_cell.angle_beta   90.00
_cell.angle_gamma   90.00
#
_symmetry.space_group_name_H-M   'P 1'
#
loop_
_entity.id
_entity.type
_entity.pdbx_description
1 polymer ?
#
loop_
_entity_poly.entity_id
_entity_poly.type
_entity_poly.pdbx_seq_one_letter_code
_entity_poly.pdbx_strand_id
1 'polypeptide(L)'
;MAVRAKELRYAVDVTAAGQLTEENAVALELPAEWSPEHLLLAALLRCSLKSLRYHAERKEVAVRSASGTSRTVVTKRDTDGRFALVETEVELDLKLDPEPGPETLAELLELAERDCFVGSSLTAKPSYRWAVNGRALA
;
A
#
# COMPACT_ATOMS: atom_id res chain seq x y z
N MET A 1 20.76 22.65 13.65
CA MET A 1 19.36 22.60 14.09
C MET A 1 18.63 21.48 13.37
N ALA A 2 18.02 20.58 14.11
CA ALA A 2 17.28 19.47 13.51
C ALA A 2 15.99 20.00 12.85
N VAL A 3 15.73 19.59 11.62
CA VAL A 3 14.47 19.88 10.94
C VAL A 3 13.42 18.93 11.47
N ARG A 4 12.32 19.50 11.95
CA ARG A 4 11.23 18.69 12.49
C ARG A 4 10.46 18.03 11.33
N ALA A 5 10.24 16.73 11.45
CA ALA A 5 9.48 16.00 10.45
C ALA A 5 8.02 16.47 10.40
N LYS A 6 7.44 16.45 9.20
CA LYS A 6 6.02 16.72 9.03
C LYS A 6 5.21 15.63 9.72
N GLU A 7 4.17 16.04 10.45
CA GLU A 7 3.26 15.12 11.11
C GLU A 7 1.95 15.02 10.32
N LEU A 8 1.51 13.79 10.08
CA LEU A 8 0.21 13.51 9.44
C LEU A 8 -0.64 12.79 10.47
N ARG A 9 -1.88 13.23 10.64
CA ARG A 9 -2.77 12.70 11.68
C ARG A 9 -4.06 12.19 11.04
N TYR A 10 -4.47 10.99 11.45
CA TYR A 10 -5.66 10.32 10.95
C TYR A 10 -6.43 9.72 12.12
N ALA A 11 -7.74 9.69 11.99
CA ALA A 11 -8.61 9.08 13.00
C ALA A 11 -9.79 8.40 12.34
N VAL A 12 -10.25 7.31 12.94
CA VAL A 12 -11.45 6.58 12.52
C VAL A 12 -12.26 6.27 13.77
N ASP A 13 -13.55 6.54 13.71
CA ASP A 13 -14.49 6.20 14.76
C ASP A 13 -15.38 5.04 14.32
N VAL A 14 -15.81 4.23 15.29
CA VAL A 14 -16.85 3.23 15.07
C VAL A 14 -18.06 3.55 15.97
N THR A 15 -19.25 3.61 15.39
CA THR A 15 -20.47 3.82 16.16
C THR A 15 -20.94 2.54 16.83
N ALA A 16 -21.89 2.64 17.76
CA ALA A 16 -22.47 1.47 18.41
C ALA A 16 -23.16 0.52 17.40
N ALA A 17 -23.59 1.05 16.25
CA ALA A 17 -24.19 0.26 15.17
C ALA A 17 -23.12 -0.37 14.24
N GLY A 18 -21.83 -0.11 14.49
CA GLY A 18 -20.74 -0.68 13.69
C GLY A 18 -20.36 0.14 12.47
N GLN A 19 -20.88 1.37 12.34
CA GLN A 19 -20.52 2.23 11.22
C GLN A 19 -19.17 2.90 11.46
N LEU A 20 -18.30 2.85 10.45
CA LEU A 20 -16.99 3.50 10.48
C LEU A 20 -17.07 4.87 9.83
N THR A 21 -16.47 5.86 10.48
CA THR A 21 -16.36 7.23 9.91
C THR A 21 -14.95 7.75 10.10
N GLU A 22 -14.45 8.48 9.11
CA GLU A 22 -13.17 9.17 9.26
C GLU A 22 -13.41 10.56 9.90
N GLU A 23 -12.36 11.34 10.15
CA GLU A 23 -12.44 12.58 10.93
C GLU A 23 -13.36 13.67 10.35
N ASN A 24 -13.71 13.60 9.06
CA ASN A 24 -14.67 14.52 8.44
C ASN A 24 -16.09 13.94 8.38
N ALA A 25 -16.34 12.89 9.15
CA ALA A 25 -17.63 12.22 9.27
C ALA A 25 -18.11 11.52 7.98
N VAL A 26 -17.20 11.24 7.05
CA VAL A 26 -17.54 10.43 5.87
C VAL A 26 -17.56 8.96 6.27
N ALA A 27 -18.68 8.29 6.01
CA ALA A 27 -18.87 6.90 6.40
C ALA A 27 -18.27 5.94 5.37
N LEU A 28 -17.70 4.86 5.87
CA LEU A 28 -17.30 3.71 5.06
C LEU A 28 -18.30 2.59 5.31
N GLU A 29 -19.06 2.22 4.30
CA GLU A 29 -20.00 1.10 4.39
C GLU A 29 -19.31 -0.17 3.91
N LEU A 30 -19.32 -1.19 4.78
CA LEU A 30 -18.65 -2.45 4.50
C LEU A 30 -19.65 -3.61 4.59
N PRO A 31 -19.66 -4.48 3.58
CA PRO A 31 -20.32 -5.78 3.72
C PRO A 31 -19.66 -6.60 4.83
N ALA A 32 -20.43 -7.52 5.43
CA ALA A 32 -19.94 -8.34 6.55
C ALA A 32 -18.76 -9.22 6.16
N GLU A 33 -18.61 -9.53 4.87
CA GLU A 33 -17.50 -10.35 4.36
C GLU A 33 -16.14 -9.65 4.45
N TRP A 34 -16.11 -8.32 4.60
CA TRP A 34 -14.87 -7.57 4.73
C TRP A 34 -14.33 -7.65 6.16
N SER A 35 -13.36 -8.54 6.36
CA SER A 35 -12.66 -8.68 7.65
C SER A 35 -11.66 -7.54 7.88
N PRO A 36 -11.13 -7.39 9.10
CA PRO A 36 -10.03 -6.46 9.34
C PRO A 36 -8.83 -6.69 8.42
N GLU A 37 -8.53 -7.94 8.09
CA GLU A 37 -7.43 -8.31 7.22
C GLU A 37 -7.65 -7.80 5.79
N HIS A 38 -8.90 -7.88 5.29
CA HIS A 38 -9.26 -7.30 3.99
C HIS A 38 -9.06 -5.79 3.99
N LEU A 39 -9.43 -5.12 5.07
CA LEU A 39 -9.25 -3.67 5.20
C LEU A 39 -7.78 -3.29 5.21
N LEU A 40 -6.96 -4.07 5.89
CA LEU A 40 -5.51 -3.85 5.90
C LEU A 40 -4.91 -4.02 4.51
N LEU A 41 -5.32 -5.07 3.80
CA LEU A 41 -4.85 -5.32 2.42
C LEU A 41 -5.30 -4.21 1.46
N ALA A 42 -6.52 -3.72 1.62
CA ALA A 42 -7.01 -2.57 0.84
C ALA A 42 -6.17 -1.32 1.15
N ALA A 43 -5.87 -1.09 2.43
CA ALA A 43 -5.03 0.03 2.84
C ALA A 43 -3.62 -0.09 2.24
N LEU A 44 -3.06 -1.29 2.23
CA LEU A 44 -1.73 -1.54 1.65
C LEU A 44 -1.71 -1.24 0.15
N LEU A 45 -2.73 -1.68 -0.61
CA LEU A 45 -2.85 -1.37 -2.04
C LEU A 45 -2.96 0.13 -2.28
N ARG A 46 -3.86 0.81 -1.57
CA ARG A 46 -4.03 2.26 -1.72
C ARG A 46 -2.77 3.02 -1.37
N CYS A 47 -2.09 2.61 -0.30
CA CYS A 47 -0.87 3.27 0.15
C CYS A 47 0.27 3.06 -0.85
N SER A 48 0.42 1.83 -1.37
CA SER A 48 1.43 1.53 -2.38
C SER A 48 1.22 2.36 -3.65
N LEU A 49 -0.03 2.49 -4.10
CA LEU A 49 -0.36 3.28 -5.28
C LEU A 49 -0.20 4.78 -5.04
N LYS A 50 -0.53 5.25 -3.84
CA LYS A 50 -0.33 6.66 -3.47
C LYS A 50 1.16 7.01 -3.48
N SER A 51 1.98 6.15 -2.90
CA SER A 51 3.43 6.30 -2.90
C SER A 51 4.00 6.30 -4.32
N LEU A 52 3.54 5.34 -5.15
CA LEU A 52 3.93 5.26 -6.55
C LEU A 52 3.60 6.55 -7.30
N ARG A 53 2.37 7.04 -7.18
CA ARG A 53 1.93 8.25 -7.87
C ARG A 53 2.71 9.47 -7.44
N TYR A 54 3.01 9.58 -6.15
CA TYR A 54 3.83 10.67 -5.64
C TYR A 54 5.20 10.72 -6.31
N HIS A 55 5.88 9.57 -6.36
CA HIS A 55 7.23 9.51 -6.96
C HIS A 55 7.19 9.59 -8.48
N ALA A 56 6.16 9.05 -9.13
CA ALA A 56 5.99 9.14 -10.58
C ALA A 56 5.82 10.60 -11.02
N GLU A 57 4.99 11.35 -10.30
CA GLU A 57 4.78 12.78 -10.58
C GLU A 57 6.09 13.56 -10.50
N ARG A 58 6.91 13.30 -9.49
CA ARG A 58 8.20 13.96 -9.34
C ARG A 58 9.19 13.61 -10.44
N LYS A 59 9.00 12.51 -11.12
CA LYS A 59 9.81 12.07 -12.27
C LYS A 59 9.15 12.36 -13.61
N GLU A 60 8.04 13.11 -13.58
CA GLU A 60 7.28 13.49 -14.77
C GLU A 60 6.77 12.28 -15.56
N VAL A 61 6.37 11.23 -14.84
CA VAL A 61 5.78 10.01 -15.40
C VAL A 61 4.31 9.97 -15.03
N ALA A 62 3.44 9.84 -16.03
CA ALA A 62 2.01 9.69 -15.79
C ALA A 62 1.68 8.22 -15.54
N VAL A 63 0.92 7.95 -14.48
CA VAL A 63 0.35 6.62 -14.21
C VAL A 63 -1.01 6.59 -14.89
N ARG A 64 -1.09 5.98 -16.08
CA ARG A 64 -2.32 5.93 -16.89
C ARG A 64 -3.35 4.99 -16.30
N SER A 65 -2.88 3.86 -15.78
CA SER A 65 -3.74 2.93 -15.05
C SER A 65 -2.90 2.11 -14.07
N ALA A 66 -3.56 1.60 -13.05
CA ALA A 66 -2.94 0.73 -12.07
C ALA A 66 -4.00 -0.22 -11.54
N SER A 67 -3.66 -1.50 -11.53
CA SER A 67 -4.50 -2.54 -10.94
C SER A 67 -3.60 -3.49 -10.17
N GLY A 68 -4.19 -4.31 -9.31
CA GLY A 68 -3.37 -5.26 -8.59
C GLY A 68 -4.11 -6.03 -7.54
N THR A 69 -3.34 -6.83 -6.84
CA THR A 69 -3.83 -7.72 -5.78
C THR A 69 -2.86 -7.68 -4.61
N SER A 70 -3.39 -7.72 -3.42
CA SER A 70 -2.60 -7.98 -2.22
C SER A 70 -3.18 -9.19 -1.50
N ARG A 71 -2.30 -10.02 -0.95
CA ARG A 71 -2.72 -11.22 -0.20
C ARG A 71 -1.82 -11.42 0.98
N THR A 72 -2.35 -12.07 2.01
CA THR A 72 -1.59 -12.35 3.22
C THR A 72 -1.96 -13.70 3.80
N VAL A 73 -1.06 -14.25 4.59
CA VAL A 73 -1.30 -15.44 5.40
C VAL A 73 -1.24 -15.03 6.86
N VAL A 74 -2.28 -15.38 7.59
CA VAL A 74 -2.33 -15.18 9.05
C VAL A 74 -2.14 -16.52 9.73
N THR A 75 -1.08 -16.66 10.50
CA THR A 75 -0.78 -17.85 11.28
C THR A 75 0.11 -17.47 12.46
N LYS A 76 0.48 -18.43 13.28
CA LYS A 76 1.42 -18.20 14.38
C LYS A 76 2.82 -17.95 13.85
N ARG A 77 3.41 -16.86 14.28
CA ARG A 77 4.80 -16.57 13.90
C ARG A 77 5.76 -17.24 14.88
N ASP A 78 6.94 -17.59 14.38
CA ASP A 78 7.93 -18.36 15.13
C ASP A 78 8.55 -17.59 16.29
N THR A 79 8.58 -16.25 16.19
CA THR A 79 9.26 -15.40 17.17
C THR A 79 8.58 -15.38 18.54
N ASP A 80 7.24 -15.41 18.58
CA ASP A 80 6.48 -15.28 19.84
C ASP A 80 5.26 -16.18 19.93
N GLY A 81 5.00 -17.01 18.91
CA GLY A 81 3.85 -17.93 18.88
C GLY A 81 2.49 -17.25 18.75
N ARG A 82 2.44 -15.97 18.41
CA ARG A 82 1.20 -15.23 18.25
C ARG A 82 0.74 -15.23 16.80
N PHE A 83 -0.57 -15.21 16.61
CA PHE A 83 -1.15 -15.04 15.27
C PHE A 83 -0.82 -13.63 14.75
N ALA A 84 -0.33 -13.60 13.53
CA ALA A 84 0.05 -12.35 12.86
C ALA A 84 0.02 -12.54 11.35
N LEU A 85 0.13 -11.45 10.61
CA LEU A 85 0.38 -11.52 9.18
C LEU A 85 1.85 -11.94 9.00
N VAL A 86 2.08 -13.15 8.52
CA VAL A 86 3.45 -13.71 8.41
C VAL A 86 4.01 -13.62 7.00
N GLU A 87 3.15 -13.60 5.99
CA GLU A 87 3.52 -13.41 4.59
C GLU A 87 2.52 -12.46 3.97
N THR A 88 3.02 -11.42 3.30
CA THR A 88 2.18 -10.47 2.59
C THR A 88 2.80 -10.19 1.25
N GLU A 89 2.01 -10.31 0.20
CA GLU A 89 2.44 -10.07 -1.18
C GLU A 89 1.57 -9.00 -1.81
N VAL A 90 2.20 -8.16 -2.64
CA VAL A 90 1.54 -7.13 -3.43
C VAL A 90 1.96 -7.33 -4.88
N GLU A 91 0.98 -7.46 -5.77
CA GLU A 91 1.22 -7.52 -7.21
C GLU A 91 0.52 -6.34 -7.85
N LEU A 92 1.26 -5.54 -8.58
CA LEU A 92 0.73 -4.34 -9.22
C LEU A 92 1.08 -4.33 -10.71
N ASP A 93 0.08 -4.00 -11.53
CA ASP A 93 0.17 -3.89 -12.97
C ASP A 93 -0.07 -2.44 -13.36
N LEU A 94 0.94 -1.81 -13.92
CA LEU A 94 0.96 -0.38 -14.21
C LEU A 94 1.03 -0.10 -15.70
N LYS A 95 0.38 0.99 -16.10
CA LYS A 95 0.62 1.62 -17.41
C LYS A 95 1.22 2.99 -17.15
N LEU A 96 2.46 3.16 -17.55
CA LEU A 96 3.25 4.38 -17.38
C LEU A 96 3.50 5.05 -18.71
N ASP A 97 3.42 6.38 -18.74
CA ASP A 97 3.63 7.17 -19.96
C ASP A 97 4.28 8.52 -19.59
N PRO A 98 5.48 8.82 -20.13
CA PRO A 98 6.31 7.93 -20.92
C PRO A 98 6.86 6.78 -20.08
N GLU A 99 7.19 5.66 -20.72
CA GLU A 99 7.84 4.57 -20.00
C GLU A 99 9.26 5.02 -19.62
N PRO A 100 9.62 5.03 -18.33
CA PRO A 100 10.98 5.44 -17.96
C PRO A 100 12.02 4.43 -18.42
N GLY A 101 13.25 4.90 -18.58
CA GLY A 101 14.37 3.99 -18.78
C GLY A 101 14.57 3.04 -17.61
N PRO A 102 15.33 1.95 -17.80
CA PRO A 102 15.44 0.90 -16.77
C PRO A 102 15.91 1.39 -15.40
N GLU A 103 16.87 2.29 -15.34
CA GLU A 103 17.41 2.81 -14.09
C GLU A 103 16.38 3.68 -13.36
N THR A 104 15.72 4.57 -14.10
CA THR A 104 14.68 5.45 -13.54
C THR A 104 13.49 4.64 -13.06
N LEU A 105 13.10 3.62 -13.84
CA LEU A 105 12.00 2.74 -13.46
C LEU A 105 12.33 1.97 -12.17
N ALA A 106 13.52 1.39 -12.09
CA ALA A 106 13.95 0.66 -10.89
C ALA A 106 13.93 1.57 -9.66
N GLU A 107 14.42 2.80 -9.79
CA GLU A 107 14.40 3.78 -8.70
C GLU A 107 12.97 4.16 -8.31
N LEU A 108 12.10 4.39 -9.29
CA LEU A 108 10.69 4.72 -9.04
C LEU A 108 10.01 3.64 -8.21
N LEU A 109 10.18 2.38 -8.60
CA LEU A 109 9.54 1.26 -7.89
C LEU A 109 10.13 1.05 -6.50
N GLU A 110 11.44 1.19 -6.35
CA GLU A 110 12.10 1.12 -5.05
C GLU A 110 11.58 2.20 -4.09
N LEU A 111 11.46 3.44 -4.57
CA LEU A 111 10.93 4.54 -3.79
C LEU A 111 9.46 4.31 -3.41
N ALA A 112 8.67 3.77 -4.34
CA ALA A 112 7.27 3.46 -4.08
C ALA A 112 7.12 2.45 -2.95
N GLU A 113 7.92 1.40 -2.94
CA GLU A 113 7.92 0.39 -1.87
C GLU A 113 8.42 0.98 -0.55
N ARG A 114 9.52 1.72 -0.58
CA ARG A 114 10.13 2.31 0.61
C ARG A 114 9.19 3.26 1.35
N ASP A 115 8.48 4.10 0.60
CA ASP A 115 7.67 5.18 1.16
C ASP A 115 6.19 4.84 1.30
N CYS A 116 5.83 3.56 1.20
CA CYS A 116 4.50 3.08 1.53
C CYS A 116 4.38 3.00 3.06
N PHE A 117 3.65 3.93 3.66
CA PHE A 117 3.55 4.03 5.13
C PHE A 117 2.98 2.76 5.76
N VAL A 118 1.95 2.19 5.16
CA VAL A 118 1.32 0.96 5.67
C VAL A 118 2.31 -0.19 5.60
N GLY A 119 2.94 -0.40 4.44
CA GLY A 119 3.92 -1.48 4.27
C GLY A 119 5.09 -1.35 5.22
N SER A 120 5.61 -0.14 5.40
CA SER A 120 6.73 0.14 6.31
C SER A 120 6.38 -0.11 7.77
N SER A 121 5.10 -0.08 8.12
CA SER A 121 4.61 -0.25 9.48
C SER A 121 4.34 -1.70 9.85
N LEU A 122 4.35 -2.61 8.87
CA LEU A 122 4.12 -4.03 9.12
C LEU A 122 5.40 -4.70 9.64
N THR A 123 5.26 -5.61 10.59
CA THR A 123 6.40 -6.36 11.15
C THR A 123 7.01 -7.27 10.07
N ALA A 124 6.18 -8.00 9.34
CA ALA A 124 6.60 -8.75 8.16
C ALA A 124 6.42 -7.84 6.94
N LYS A 125 7.52 -7.39 6.36
CA LYS A 125 7.46 -6.46 5.22
C LYS A 125 6.85 -7.15 4.00
N PRO A 126 5.96 -6.47 3.25
CA PRO A 126 5.39 -7.05 2.05
C PRO A 126 6.43 -7.23 0.96
N SER A 127 6.28 -8.29 0.17
CA SER A 127 7.04 -8.48 -1.05
C SER A 127 6.21 -8.01 -2.24
N TYR A 128 6.87 -7.37 -3.20
CA TYR A 128 6.22 -6.73 -4.34
C TYR A 128 6.58 -7.41 -5.64
N ARG A 129 5.59 -7.51 -6.53
CA ARG A 129 5.79 -7.89 -7.92
C ARG A 129 5.15 -6.81 -8.78
N TRP A 130 5.93 -6.25 -9.68
CA TRP A 130 5.50 -5.18 -10.56
C TRP A 130 5.46 -5.67 -12.00
N ALA A 131 4.39 -5.30 -12.70
CA ALA A 131 4.35 -5.39 -14.17
C ALA A 131 4.15 -3.97 -14.69
N VAL A 132 4.89 -3.63 -15.73
CA VAL A 132 4.87 -2.29 -16.32
C VAL A 132 4.69 -2.44 -17.84
N ASN A 133 3.64 -1.81 -18.35
CA ASN A 133 3.31 -1.80 -19.79
C ASN A 133 3.33 -3.21 -20.39
N GLY A 134 2.72 -4.17 -19.66
CA GLY A 134 2.57 -5.55 -20.13
C GLY A 134 3.77 -6.46 -19.87
N ARG A 135 4.81 -5.98 -19.19
CA ARG A 135 5.99 -6.79 -18.89
C ARG A 135 6.15 -6.98 -17.38
N ALA A 136 6.27 -8.23 -16.93
CA ALA A 136 6.62 -8.53 -15.55
C ALA A 136 8.09 -8.18 -15.32
N LEU A 137 8.38 -7.51 -14.20
CA LEU A 137 9.74 -7.15 -13.81
C LEU A 137 10.30 -8.18 -12.84
N ALA A 138 11.55 -8.54 -13.05
CA ALA A 138 12.25 -9.49 -12.20
C ALA A 138 12.61 -8.88 -10.83
#